data_6743affd0751e8a3befe3525a882f3eb
#
_entry.id   6743affd0751e8a3befe3525a882f3eb
#
_cell.length_a   1.000
_cell.length_b   1.000
_cell.length_c   1.000
_cell.angle_alpha   90.00
_cell.angle_beta   90.00
_cell.angle_gamma   90.00
#
_symmetry.space_group_name_H-M   'P 1'
#
loop_
_entity.id
_entity.type
_entity.pdbx_description
1 polymer ?
#
loop_
_entity_poly.entity_id
_entity_poly.type
_entity_poly.pdbx_seq_one_letter_code
_entity_poly.pdbx_strand_id
1 'polypeptide(L)'
;MFAMPVYRTPDFSQEPFASAPDATLAEVEADGIAPEGFHSTSVFPEYVKVGGTWLLPRHSRMDASIVVARNEAGERMLRVVENRNLRAGDLVVLGRTEDAEEGIYVHADCFDDPCAEQADRSDKFAFRQARSRETSFARDYDRLYERLRHDRDHGKIVWVMGPAFAFDADARRAMQRIIEAGFVDGIMAGNALATHDLEAATLHTALGQDIYTQQTQRNGHYNHLEVINRVRRAGSIEAFVRTEGIEDGIVAGCVRQGVPLVLAGSIRDDGPLPGVIGDAYEAQAAMRAMVSDATTVICMATMLHTIATGNMTPSYTFDEQGAIRPVFFYTVDVSEFVTNKLLDRGSVSATSFIANVQNFIVIVAKGLGLM
;
A
#
# COMPACT_ATOMS: atom_id res chain seq x y z
N MET A 1 6.56 -20.46 13.45
CA MET A 1 5.89 -20.93 12.20
C MET A 1 4.78 -19.93 11.89
N PHE A 2 4.82 -19.34 10.72
CA PHE A 2 3.81 -18.37 10.28
C PHE A 2 2.44 -19.03 10.21
N ALA A 3 1.44 -18.42 10.85
CA ALA A 3 0.05 -18.85 10.76
C ALA A 3 -0.77 -17.68 10.19
N MET A 4 -1.46 -17.93 9.09
CA MET A 4 -2.34 -16.94 8.46
C MET A 4 -3.55 -16.71 9.36
N PRO A 5 -3.91 -15.44 9.65
CA PRO A 5 -5.19 -15.15 10.31
C PRO A 5 -6.37 -15.72 9.53
N VAL A 6 -7.31 -16.31 10.25
CA VAL A 6 -8.47 -16.96 9.65
C VAL A 6 -9.64 -15.98 9.59
N TYR A 7 -10.27 -15.87 8.41
CA TYR A 7 -11.45 -15.04 8.24
C TYR A 7 -12.66 -15.66 8.94
N ARG A 8 -13.33 -14.86 9.76
CA ARG A 8 -14.60 -15.24 10.41
C ARG A 8 -15.75 -14.92 9.46
N THR A 9 -16.20 -15.89 8.72
CA THR A 9 -17.35 -15.69 7.84
C THR A 9 -18.61 -15.44 8.69
N PRO A 10 -19.34 -14.32 8.49
CA PRO A 10 -20.59 -14.09 9.19
C PRO A 10 -21.64 -15.15 8.85
N ASP A 11 -22.40 -15.60 9.84
CA ASP A 11 -23.54 -16.51 9.61
C ASP A 11 -24.82 -15.67 9.32
N PHE A 12 -25.05 -15.41 8.05
CA PHE A 12 -26.19 -14.63 7.59
C PHE A 12 -27.54 -15.31 7.77
N SER A 13 -27.60 -16.55 8.26
CA SER A 13 -28.83 -17.24 8.64
C SER A 13 -29.31 -16.88 10.06
N GLN A 14 -28.46 -16.25 10.85
CA GLN A 14 -28.76 -15.85 12.24
C GLN A 14 -29.18 -14.38 12.33
N GLU A 15 -29.84 -14.03 13.43
CA GLU A 15 -30.13 -12.64 13.76
C GLU A 15 -28.82 -11.89 14.12
N PRO A 16 -28.71 -10.60 13.76
CA PRO A 16 -29.71 -9.74 13.12
C PRO A 16 -29.79 -9.87 11.59
N PHE A 17 -28.94 -10.64 10.95
CA PHE A 17 -28.78 -10.70 9.49
C PHE A 17 -29.97 -11.32 8.76
N ALA A 18 -30.59 -12.33 9.36
CA ALA A 18 -31.72 -13.05 8.75
C ALA A 18 -32.92 -12.12 8.51
N SER A 19 -33.26 -11.32 9.50
CA SER A 19 -34.38 -10.38 9.44
C SER A 19 -34.04 -8.99 8.88
N ALA A 20 -32.73 -8.71 8.62
CA ALA A 20 -32.30 -7.43 8.08
C ALA A 20 -33.00 -7.10 6.75
N PRO A 21 -33.39 -5.83 6.49
CA PRO A 21 -33.94 -5.43 5.20
C PRO A 21 -32.86 -5.49 4.09
N ASP A 22 -33.32 -5.41 2.85
CA ASP A 22 -32.42 -5.05 1.74
C ASP A 22 -31.97 -3.59 1.88
N ALA A 23 -30.73 -3.30 1.49
CA ALA A 23 -30.21 -1.94 1.50
C ALA A 23 -31.01 -1.03 0.54
N THR A 24 -31.22 0.21 0.97
CA THR A 24 -31.82 1.24 0.13
C THR A 24 -30.83 1.69 -0.93
N LEU A 25 -31.29 1.84 -2.16
CA LEU A 25 -30.48 2.28 -3.30
C LEU A 25 -31.02 3.59 -3.87
N ALA A 26 -30.13 4.46 -4.33
CA ALA A 26 -30.49 5.65 -5.10
C ALA A 26 -29.65 5.75 -6.37
N GLU A 27 -30.25 6.27 -7.43
CA GLU A 27 -29.58 6.51 -8.69
C GLU A 27 -28.76 7.81 -8.62
N VAL A 28 -27.55 7.78 -9.17
CA VAL A 28 -26.70 8.97 -9.34
C VAL A 28 -27.31 9.86 -10.42
N GLU A 29 -27.66 11.10 -10.05
CA GLU A 29 -28.29 12.05 -10.97
C GLU A 29 -27.30 12.72 -11.94
N ALA A 30 -26.05 12.93 -11.48
CA ALA A 30 -24.99 13.58 -12.26
C ALA A 30 -23.62 12.98 -11.97
N ASP A 31 -22.76 12.94 -12.96
CA ASP A 31 -21.39 12.42 -12.84
C ASP A 31 -20.63 13.07 -11.68
N GLY A 32 -20.01 12.24 -10.86
CA GLY A 32 -19.16 12.66 -9.74
C GLY A 32 -19.90 13.14 -8.47
N ILE A 33 -21.23 13.00 -8.42
CA ILE A 33 -22.05 13.45 -7.28
C ILE A 33 -22.79 12.25 -6.68
N ALA A 34 -22.38 11.85 -5.46
CA ALA A 34 -23.10 10.81 -4.74
C ALA A 34 -24.49 11.29 -4.27
N PRO A 35 -25.53 10.44 -4.27
CA PRO A 35 -26.84 10.75 -3.70
C PRO A 35 -26.74 11.13 -2.21
N GLU A 36 -27.67 11.95 -1.74
CA GLU A 36 -27.76 12.27 -0.31
C GLU A 36 -27.98 10.99 0.51
N GLY A 37 -27.27 10.89 1.65
CA GLY A 37 -27.37 9.72 2.52
C GLY A 37 -26.58 8.50 2.03
N PHE A 38 -25.72 8.63 1.02
CA PHE A 38 -24.87 7.52 0.56
C PHE A 38 -24.05 6.91 1.72
N HIS A 39 -23.82 5.60 1.64
CA HIS A 39 -22.92 4.90 2.52
C HIS A 39 -21.46 5.16 2.11
N SER A 40 -20.64 5.59 3.07
CA SER A 40 -19.21 5.83 2.87
C SER A 40 -18.41 4.64 3.39
N THR A 41 -17.62 4.03 2.53
CA THR A 41 -16.83 2.84 2.86
C THR A 41 -15.72 3.10 3.87
N SER A 42 -15.46 2.10 4.70
CA SER A 42 -14.31 1.97 5.59
C SER A 42 -13.21 1.08 4.96
N VAL A 43 -12.25 0.65 5.75
CA VAL A 43 -11.23 -0.35 5.35
C VAL A 43 -11.67 -1.79 5.59
N PHE A 44 -12.74 -2.01 6.34
CA PHE A 44 -13.21 -3.34 6.72
C PHE A 44 -13.96 -4.05 5.59
N PRO A 45 -14.17 -5.38 5.69
CA PRO A 45 -15.15 -6.05 4.85
C PRO A 45 -16.55 -5.51 5.12
N GLU A 46 -17.21 -5.01 4.09
CA GLU A 46 -18.57 -4.43 4.18
C GLU A 46 -19.54 -5.24 3.34
N TYR A 47 -20.48 -5.87 3.99
CA TYR A 47 -21.54 -6.63 3.35
C TYR A 47 -22.77 -5.78 3.13
N VAL A 48 -23.37 -5.91 1.96
CA VAL A 48 -24.63 -5.22 1.61
C VAL A 48 -25.67 -6.25 1.17
N LYS A 49 -26.85 -6.20 1.75
CA LYS A 49 -27.99 -7.08 1.39
C LYS A 49 -28.75 -6.50 0.21
N VAL A 50 -28.77 -7.24 -0.91
CA VAL A 50 -29.47 -6.81 -2.14
C VAL A 50 -30.27 -7.97 -2.71
N GLY A 51 -31.59 -7.83 -2.73
CA GLY A 51 -32.51 -8.87 -3.20
C GLY A 51 -32.44 -10.14 -2.35
N GLY A 52 -32.36 -9.96 -1.03
CA GLY A 52 -32.29 -11.04 -0.03
C GLY A 52 -30.91 -11.70 0.12
N THR A 53 -29.89 -11.28 -0.61
CA THR A 53 -28.53 -11.88 -0.59
C THR A 53 -27.51 -10.88 -0.07
N TRP A 54 -26.68 -11.32 0.88
CA TRP A 54 -25.53 -10.56 1.36
C TRP A 54 -24.37 -10.67 0.38
N LEU A 55 -23.90 -9.53 -0.12
CA LEU A 55 -22.78 -9.44 -1.07
C LEU A 55 -21.60 -8.71 -0.44
N LEU A 56 -20.37 -9.11 -0.80
CA LEU A 56 -19.13 -8.46 -0.39
C LEU A 56 -18.41 -7.94 -1.65
N PRO A 57 -17.94 -6.69 -1.70
CA PRO A 57 -17.16 -6.20 -2.83
C PRO A 57 -15.80 -6.90 -2.87
N ARG A 58 -15.35 -7.27 -4.07
CA ARG A 58 -14.04 -7.92 -4.26
C ARG A 58 -12.87 -7.01 -3.93
N HIS A 59 -12.99 -5.74 -4.26
CA HIS A 59 -11.98 -4.71 -3.98
C HIS A 59 -12.67 -3.58 -3.21
N SER A 60 -12.09 -3.21 -2.07
CA SER A 60 -12.58 -2.11 -1.26
C SER A 60 -11.51 -1.00 -1.14
N ARG A 61 -11.91 0.10 -0.59
CA ARG A 61 -11.07 1.20 -0.13
C ARG A 61 -11.88 2.10 0.79
N MET A 62 -11.20 2.93 1.58
CA MET A 62 -11.85 3.96 2.41
C MET A 62 -12.36 5.14 1.58
N ASP A 63 -13.35 5.84 2.09
CA ASP A 63 -13.90 7.09 1.55
C ASP A 63 -14.43 6.97 0.10
N ALA A 64 -15.25 5.98 -0.13
CA ALA A 64 -15.89 5.72 -1.43
C ALA A 64 -17.34 5.31 -1.27
N SER A 65 -18.10 5.25 -2.36
CA SER A 65 -19.47 4.72 -2.39
C SER A 65 -19.48 3.27 -2.84
N ILE A 66 -20.49 2.52 -2.39
CA ILE A 66 -20.78 1.18 -2.90
C ILE A 66 -21.85 1.29 -4.00
N VAL A 67 -21.51 0.80 -5.18
CA VAL A 67 -22.38 0.73 -6.34
C VAL A 67 -22.83 -0.71 -6.56
N VAL A 68 -24.15 -0.92 -6.70
CA VAL A 68 -24.71 -2.21 -7.10
C VAL A 68 -24.66 -2.32 -8.63
N ALA A 69 -23.90 -3.26 -9.13
CA ALA A 69 -23.72 -3.51 -10.56
C ALA A 69 -24.14 -4.95 -10.92
N ARG A 70 -24.02 -5.28 -12.20
CA ARG A 70 -24.15 -6.66 -12.70
C ARG A 70 -22.86 -7.07 -13.40
N ASN A 71 -22.45 -8.33 -13.19
CA ASN A 71 -21.35 -8.91 -13.94
C ASN A 71 -21.81 -9.33 -15.36
N GLU A 72 -20.89 -9.85 -16.17
CA GLU A 72 -21.19 -10.33 -17.53
C GLU A 72 -22.23 -11.46 -17.57
N ALA A 73 -22.35 -12.25 -16.50
CA ALA A 73 -23.35 -13.29 -16.34
C ALA A 73 -24.72 -12.74 -15.89
N GLY A 74 -24.84 -11.43 -15.66
CA GLY A 74 -26.07 -10.77 -15.18
C GLY A 74 -26.29 -10.88 -13.67
N GLU A 75 -25.37 -11.46 -12.92
CA GLU A 75 -25.45 -11.59 -11.46
C GLU A 75 -25.10 -10.25 -10.79
N ARG A 76 -25.78 -9.99 -9.66
CA ARG A 76 -25.51 -8.78 -8.86
C ARG A 76 -24.13 -8.85 -8.22
N MET A 77 -23.40 -7.75 -8.29
CA MET A 77 -22.10 -7.56 -7.65
C MET A 77 -21.99 -6.15 -7.06
N LEU A 78 -21.09 -5.99 -6.10
CA LEU A 78 -20.77 -4.69 -5.53
C LEU A 78 -19.45 -4.16 -6.12
N ARG A 79 -19.44 -2.86 -6.41
CA ARG A 79 -18.24 -2.12 -6.81
C ARG A 79 -18.03 -0.96 -5.84
N VAL A 80 -16.82 -0.79 -5.38
CA VAL A 80 -16.44 0.38 -4.56
C VAL A 80 -15.86 1.45 -5.50
N VAL A 81 -16.54 2.60 -5.55
CA VAL A 81 -16.27 3.68 -6.51
C VAL A 81 -16.06 4.99 -5.77
N GLU A 82 -14.95 5.66 -6.03
CA GLU A 82 -14.75 7.03 -5.53
C GLU A 82 -15.85 7.95 -6.08
N ASN A 83 -16.38 8.85 -5.24
CA ASN A 83 -17.51 9.70 -5.63
C ASN A 83 -17.26 10.45 -6.93
N ARG A 84 -16.04 10.98 -7.15
CA ARG A 84 -15.65 11.66 -8.39
C ARG A 84 -15.75 10.79 -9.67
N ASN A 85 -15.76 9.48 -9.52
CA ASN A 85 -15.82 8.50 -10.61
C ASN A 85 -17.21 7.90 -10.81
N LEU A 86 -18.21 8.29 -9.98
CA LEU A 86 -19.59 7.91 -10.16
C LEU A 86 -20.12 8.45 -11.48
N ARG A 87 -21.02 7.68 -12.11
CA ARG A 87 -21.68 8.07 -13.36
C ARG A 87 -23.19 8.17 -13.15
N ALA A 88 -23.80 9.10 -13.85
CA ALA A 88 -25.27 9.18 -13.87
C ALA A 88 -25.86 7.82 -14.24
N GLY A 89 -26.84 7.35 -13.44
CA GLY A 89 -27.43 6.02 -13.56
C GLY A 89 -26.80 4.93 -12.69
N ASP A 90 -25.64 5.17 -12.04
CA ASP A 90 -25.10 4.23 -11.06
C ASP A 90 -26.06 4.10 -9.86
N LEU A 91 -26.31 2.86 -9.40
CA LEU A 91 -27.13 2.59 -8.22
C LEU A 91 -26.25 2.53 -6.97
N VAL A 92 -26.31 3.57 -6.15
CA VAL A 92 -25.51 3.74 -4.93
C VAL A 92 -26.28 3.28 -3.70
N VAL A 93 -25.58 2.58 -2.81
CA VAL A 93 -26.09 2.13 -1.50
C VAL A 93 -26.23 3.33 -0.56
N LEU A 94 -27.40 3.48 0.06
CA LEU A 94 -27.69 4.47 1.08
C LEU A 94 -27.73 3.82 2.46
N GLY A 95 -27.36 4.58 3.50
CA GLY A 95 -27.44 4.19 4.90
C GLY A 95 -26.23 4.66 5.70
N ARG A 96 -26.39 4.73 7.02
CA ARG A 96 -25.34 5.16 7.96
C ARG A 96 -25.20 4.25 9.17
N THR A 97 -26.04 3.20 9.27
CA THR A 97 -25.88 2.14 10.27
C THR A 97 -25.05 1.01 9.68
N GLU A 98 -24.26 0.33 10.51
CA GLU A 98 -23.23 -0.60 10.10
C GLU A 98 -23.41 -2.01 10.70
N ASP A 99 -24.53 -2.24 11.38
CA ASP A 99 -24.85 -3.45 12.15
C ASP A 99 -26.07 -4.21 11.63
N ALA A 100 -26.32 -4.13 10.32
CA ALA A 100 -27.36 -4.77 9.55
C ALA A 100 -28.74 -4.08 9.55
N GLU A 101 -28.99 -3.05 10.36
CA GLU A 101 -30.29 -2.37 10.47
C GLU A 101 -30.79 -1.79 9.13
N GLU A 102 -29.89 -1.28 8.28
CA GLU A 102 -30.20 -0.75 6.95
C GLU A 102 -29.72 -1.68 5.81
N GLY A 103 -29.49 -2.97 6.11
CA GLY A 103 -28.99 -3.91 5.12
C GLY A 103 -27.51 -3.73 4.79
N ILE A 104 -26.76 -3.06 5.68
CA ILE A 104 -25.31 -2.84 5.60
C ILE A 104 -24.67 -3.41 6.87
N TYR A 105 -23.63 -4.22 6.69
CA TYR A 105 -22.87 -4.77 7.81
C TYR A 105 -21.38 -4.57 7.62
N VAL A 106 -20.74 -3.82 8.52
CA VAL A 106 -19.29 -3.60 8.57
C VAL A 106 -18.67 -4.62 9.53
N HIS A 107 -17.89 -5.54 8.99
CA HIS A 107 -17.30 -6.63 9.76
C HIS A 107 -15.94 -6.26 10.34
N ALA A 108 -15.93 -5.52 11.45
CA ALA A 108 -14.72 -5.00 12.08
C ALA A 108 -13.82 -6.12 12.67
N ASP A 109 -14.41 -7.11 13.32
CA ASP A 109 -13.70 -8.25 13.93
C ASP A 109 -13.57 -9.44 12.97
N CYS A 110 -13.16 -9.17 11.74
CA CYS A 110 -13.23 -10.12 10.63
C CYS A 110 -12.15 -11.22 10.63
N PHE A 111 -11.07 -11.09 11.41
CA PHE A 111 -9.98 -12.05 11.43
C PHE A 111 -9.62 -12.54 12.83
N ASP A 112 -9.44 -13.85 12.98
CA ASP A 112 -8.76 -14.47 14.11
C ASP A 112 -7.27 -14.52 13.82
N ASP A 113 -6.48 -13.68 14.48
CA ASP A 113 -5.01 -13.74 14.41
C ASP A 113 -4.47 -14.64 15.54
N PRO A 114 -4.03 -15.88 15.25
CA PRO A 114 -3.49 -16.78 16.25
C PRO A 114 -2.16 -16.28 16.85
N CYS A 115 -1.55 -15.29 16.20
CA CYS A 115 -0.32 -14.63 16.65
C CYS A 115 -0.58 -13.26 17.30
N ALA A 116 -1.83 -12.78 17.35
CA ALA A 116 -2.16 -11.57 18.08
C ALA A 116 -1.79 -11.80 19.55
N GLU A 117 -0.88 -11.01 20.08
CA GLU A 117 -0.69 -10.94 21.52
C GLU A 117 -2.06 -10.53 22.08
N GLN A 118 -2.67 -11.40 22.88
CA GLN A 118 -3.76 -11.01 23.73
C GLN A 118 -3.19 -9.90 24.63
N ALA A 119 -3.31 -8.66 24.18
CA ALA A 119 -3.17 -7.54 25.08
C ALA A 119 -4.26 -7.76 26.11
N ASP A 120 -3.84 -8.23 27.30
CA ASP A 120 -4.76 -8.44 28.39
C ASP A 120 -5.38 -7.07 28.72
N ARG A 121 -6.55 -6.80 28.10
CA ARG A 121 -7.33 -5.57 28.33
C ARG A 121 -7.81 -5.47 29.77
N SER A 122 -7.54 -6.50 30.60
CA SER A 122 -7.82 -6.52 32.03
C SER A 122 -6.73 -5.81 32.85
N ASP A 123 -5.52 -5.60 32.30
CA ASP A 123 -4.47 -4.92 33.02
C ASP A 123 -4.69 -3.40 33.01
N LYS A 124 -5.16 -2.90 34.17
CA LYS A 124 -5.41 -1.47 34.40
C LYS A 124 -4.14 -0.62 34.41
N PHE A 125 -2.95 -1.24 34.30
CA PHE A 125 -1.63 -0.61 34.37
C PHE A 125 -0.77 -0.97 33.16
N ALA A 126 -1.15 -0.52 31.97
CA ALA A 126 -0.25 -0.57 30.82
C ALA A 126 0.62 0.69 30.79
N PHE A 127 1.91 0.55 31.11
CA PHE A 127 2.89 1.66 31.03
C PHE A 127 3.10 2.16 29.61
N ARG A 128 2.72 1.39 28.57
CA ARG A 128 2.86 1.73 27.15
C ARG A 128 1.67 1.18 26.35
N GLN A 129 0.94 2.07 25.74
CA GLN A 129 -0.17 1.73 24.82
C GLN A 129 0.21 1.94 23.36
N ALA A 130 1.25 2.73 23.06
CA ALA A 130 1.72 3.05 21.72
C ALA A 130 3.17 2.59 21.51
N ARG A 131 3.54 2.35 20.24
CA ARG A 131 4.92 2.05 19.86
C ARG A 131 5.78 3.31 19.97
N SER A 132 7.03 3.17 20.40
CA SER A 132 8.00 4.23 20.59
C SER A 132 9.38 3.78 20.10
N ARG A 133 10.36 4.70 20.09
CA ARG A 133 11.76 4.37 19.78
C ARG A 133 12.40 3.33 20.71
N GLU A 134 11.82 3.16 21.90
CA GLU A 134 12.29 2.17 22.87
C GLU A 134 11.57 0.82 22.73
N THR A 135 10.64 0.67 21.79
CA THR A 135 9.96 -0.60 21.54
C THR A 135 10.94 -1.62 20.96
N SER A 136 10.93 -2.83 21.51
CA SER A 136 11.69 -3.93 20.92
C SER A 136 10.94 -4.49 19.71
N PHE A 137 11.56 -4.42 18.51
CA PHE A 137 10.98 -4.89 17.27
C PHE A 137 11.46 -6.29 16.84
N ALA A 138 12.24 -6.99 17.65
CA ALA A 138 12.84 -8.26 17.24
C ALA A 138 11.78 -9.27 16.76
N ARG A 139 10.69 -9.45 17.50
CA ARG A 139 9.58 -10.33 17.11
C ARG A 139 8.83 -9.85 15.88
N ASP A 140 8.69 -8.53 15.72
CA ASP A 140 8.02 -7.96 14.55
C ASP A 140 8.84 -8.19 13.29
N TYR A 141 10.17 -8.11 13.38
CA TYR A 141 11.08 -8.49 12.27
C TYR A 141 10.95 -9.97 11.91
N ASP A 142 10.95 -10.86 12.90
CA ASP A 142 10.79 -12.30 12.66
C ASP A 142 9.46 -12.60 11.96
N ARG A 143 8.36 -11.99 12.42
CA ARG A 143 7.05 -12.09 11.76
C ARG A 143 7.06 -11.52 10.34
N LEU A 144 7.74 -10.38 10.12
CA LEU A 144 7.89 -9.79 8.79
C LEU A 144 8.64 -10.73 7.85
N TYR A 145 9.75 -11.36 8.29
CA TYR A 145 10.52 -12.29 7.46
C TYR A 145 9.70 -13.52 7.07
N GLU A 146 8.99 -14.12 8.02
CA GLU A 146 8.11 -15.26 7.75
C GLU A 146 7.01 -14.90 6.75
N ARG A 147 6.41 -13.71 6.89
CA ARG A 147 5.38 -13.20 6.00
C ARG A 147 5.89 -12.92 4.60
N LEU A 148 7.02 -12.25 4.48
CA LEU A 148 7.64 -11.99 3.18
C LEU A 148 7.99 -13.29 2.46
N ARG A 149 8.52 -14.31 3.15
CA ARG A 149 8.77 -15.62 2.56
C ARG A 149 7.50 -16.32 2.10
N HIS A 150 6.43 -16.21 2.88
CA HIS A 150 5.12 -16.76 2.49
C HIS A 150 4.56 -16.02 1.26
N ASP A 151 4.51 -14.68 1.30
CA ASP A 151 3.85 -13.90 0.27
C ASP A 151 4.69 -13.78 -1.02
N ARG A 152 6.00 -14.04 -0.99
CA ARG A 152 6.79 -14.20 -2.20
C ARG A 152 6.23 -15.30 -3.13
N ASP A 153 5.74 -16.40 -2.55
CA ASP A 153 5.27 -17.56 -3.29
C ASP A 153 3.73 -17.62 -3.40
N HIS A 154 3.00 -16.88 -2.53
CA HIS A 154 1.54 -16.99 -2.37
C HIS A 154 0.83 -15.62 -2.25
N GLY A 155 1.46 -14.56 -2.70
CA GLY A 155 0.90 -13.22 -2.52
C GLY A 155 1.45 -12.20 -3.50
N LYS A 156 1.20 -10.93 -3.18
CA LYS A 156 1.69 -9.76 -3.91
C LYS A 156 2.24 -8.75 -2.92
N ILE A 157 3.54 -8.49 -2.99
CA ILE A 157 4.27 -7.59 -2.08
C ILE A 157 4.53 -6.26 -2.78
N VAL A 158 3.93 -5.19 -2.26
CA VAL A 158 4.09 -3.83 -2.80
C VAL A 158 4.88 -2.96 -1.82
N TRP A 159 5.88 -2.24 -2.34
CA TRP A 159 6.71 -1.34 -1.56
C TRP A 159 6.44 0.12 -1.93
N VAL A 160 6.22 0.95 -0.92
CA VAL A 160 6.02 2.41 -1.07
C VAL A 160 7.22 3.11 -0.48
N MET A 161 8.02 3.78 -1.31
CA MET A 161 9.35 4.22 -0.91
C MET A 161 9.56 5.71 -1.10
N GLY A 162 10.08 6.38 -0.06
CA GLY A 162 10.63 7.72 -0.17
C GLY A 162 12.07 7.74 -0.72
N PRO A 163 12.65 8.90 -1.00
CA PRO A 163 13.98 9.02 -1.61
C PRO A 163 15.15 8.68 -0.68
N ALA A 164 14.92 8.52 0.63
CA ALA A 164 15.96 8.30 1.63
C ALA A 164 16.88 7.11 1.34
N PHE A 165 16.38 6.10 0.66
CA PHE A 165 17.16 4.92 0.27
C PHE A 165 18.29 5.22 -0.71
N ALA A 166 18.09 6.19 -1.59
CA ALA A 166 19.09 6.56 -2.60
C ALA A 166 20.34 7.21 -2.01
N PHE A 167 20.27 7.72 -0.78
CA PHE A 167 21.38 8.41 -0.12
C PHE A 167 22.40 7.50 0.57
N ASP A 168 22.18 6.18 0.56
CA ASP A 168 23.02 5.21 1.24
C ASP A 168 23.29 3.98 0.36
N ALA A 169 24.56 3.66 0.16
CA ALA A 169 24.97 2.57 -0.73
C ALA A 169 24.53 1.19 -0.25
N ASP A 170 24.58 0.95 1.07
CA ASP A 170 24.17 -0.34 1.64
C ASP A 170 22.66 -0.53 1.59
N ALA A 171 21.88 0.52 1.82
CA ALA A 171 20.42 0.49 1.70
C ALA A 171 19.98 0.23 0.24
N ARG A 172 20.62 0.88 -0.73
CA ARG A 172 20.38 0.63 -2.16
C ARG A 172 20.68 -0.82 -2.54
N ARG A 173 21.85 -1.34 -2.12
CA ARG A 173 22.25 -2.74 -2.35
C ARG A 173 21.30 -3.72 -1.69
N ALA A 174 20.89 -3.46 -0.45
CA ALA A 174 19.93 -4.30 0.27
C ALA A 174 18.59 -4.38 -0.48
N MET A 175 18.04 -3.25 -0.91
CA MET A 175 16.79 -3.23 -1.67
C MET A 175 16.92 -3.91 -3.03
N GLN A 176 18.02 -3.70 -3.74
CA GLN A 176 18.31 -4.39 -4.99
C GLN A 176 18.29 -5.92 -4.80
N ARG A 177 18.94 -6.45 -3.75
CA ARG A 177 18.93 -7.88 -3.42
C ARG A 177 17.53 -8.42 -3.12
N ILE A 178 16.72 -7.62 -2.42
CA ILE A 178 15.31 -7.96 -2.12
C ILE A 178 14.49 -8.05 -3.42
N ILE A 179 14.70 -7.12 -4.36
CA ILE A 179 14.06 -7.13 -5.69
C ILE A 179 14.51 -8.38 -6.47
N GLU A 180 15.81 -8.62 -6.56
CA GLU A 180 16.38 -9.75 -7.32
C GLU A 180 15.97 -11.12 -6.76
N ALA A 181 15.65 -11.19 -5.47
CA ALA A 181 15.20 -12.40 -4.80
C ALA A 181 13.67 -12.63 -4.88
N GLY A 182 12.93 -11.76 -5.60
CA GLY A 182 11.50 -11.94 -5.83
C GLY A 182 10.59 -11.52 -4.66
N PHE A 183 11.06 -10.63 -3.79
CA PHE A 183 10.25 -10.09 -2.67
C PHE A 183 9.60 -8.74 -3.01
N VAL A 184 9.48 -8.41 -4.30
CA VAL A 184 8.91 -7.14 -4.77
C VAL A 184 8.08 -7.38 -6.03
N ASP A 185 6.78 -7.17 -5.95
CA ASP A 185 5.85 -7.25 -7.08
C ASP A 185 5.49 -5.87 -7.64
N GLY A 186 5.85 -4.82 -6.95
CA GLY A 186 5.69 -3.44 -7.40
C GLY A 186 6.27 -2.42 -6.44
N ILE A 187 6.74 -1.30 -7.00
CA ILE A 187 7.21 -0.15 -6.22
C ILE A 187 6.38 1.08 -6.57
N MET A 188 5.91 1.77 -5.55
CA MET A 188 5.30 3.09 -5.65
C MET A 188 6.20 4.12 -4.99
N ALA A 189 6.54 5.18 -5.72
CA ALA A 189 7.44 6.21 -5.24
C ALA A 189 7.17 7.57 -5.90
N GLY A 190 7.85 8.60 -5.44
CA GLY A 190 7.95 9.87 -6.15
C GLY A 190 9.11 9.87 -7.15
N ASN A 191 9.10 10.84 -8.06
CA ASN A 191 10.19 11.10 -9.00
C ASN A 191 11.57 11.15 -8.31
N ALA A 192 11.65 11.71 -7.10
CA ALA A 192 12.90 11.88 -6.37
C ALA A 192 13.61 10.55 -6.05
N LEU A 193 12.88 9.46 -5.73
CA LEU A 193 13.53 8.17 -5.51
C LEU A 193 14.27 7.70 -6.76
N ALA A 194 13.59 7.66 -7.90
CA ALA A 194 14.16 7.16 -9.14
C ALA A 194 15.30 8.08 -9.65
N THR A 195 15.12 9.39 -9.55
CA THR A 195 16.15 10.36 -9.95
C THR A 195 17.44 10.16 -9.16
N HIS A 196 17.37 10.12 -7.82
CA HIS A 196 18.55 10.01 -6.97
C HIS A 196 19.16 8.60 -6.97
N ASP A 197 18.35 7.56 -7.18
CA ASP A 197 18.89 6.20 -7.35
C ASP A 197 19.69 6.06 -8.66
N LEU A 198 19.21 6.64 -9.77
CA LEU A 198 19.94 6.70 -11.03
C LEU A 198 21.16 7.62 -10.96
N GLU A 199 21.08 8.74 -10.22
CA GLU A 199 22.23 9.60 -9.92
C GLU A 199 23.29 8.84 -9.15
N ALA A 200 22.90 8.08 -8.14
CA ALA A 200 23.80 7.25 -7.36
C ALA A 200 24.48 6.16 -8.20
N ALA A 201 23.71 5.52 -9.07
CA ALA A 201 24.23 4.46 -9.94
C ALA A 201 25.24 4.97 -11.01
N THR A 202 25.10 6.24 -11.45
CA THR A 202 25.90 6.79 -12.54
C THR A 202 27.00 7.75 -12.12
N LEU A 203 26.77 8.50 -11.04
CA LEU A 203 27.65 9.58 -10.57
C LEU A 203 28.10 9.40 -9.11
N HIS A 204 27.67 8.32 -8.45
CA HIS A 204 27.98 7.98 -7.05
C HIS A 204 27.51 9.04 -6.04
N THR A 205 26.55 9.88 -6.43
CA THR A 205 25.93 10.88 -5.56
C THR A 205 24.44 10.77 -5.52
N ALA A 206 23.83 11.24 -4.44
CA ALA A 206 22.41 11.49 -4.37
C ALA A 206 22.20 12.91 -3.83
N LEU A 207 21.53 13.75 -4.62
CA LEU A 207 21.39 15.18 -4.37
C LEU A 207 22.76 15.88 -4.14
N GLY A 208 23.79 15.43 -4.90
CA GLY A 208 25.14 15.98 -4.85
C GLY A 208 25.97 15.54 -3.65
N GLN A 209 25.48 14.64 -2.83
CA GLN A 209 26.21 14.04 -1.72
C GLN A 209 26.70 12.64 -2.12
N ASP A 210 27.97 12.34 -1.85
CA ASP A 210 28.57 11.01 -2.11
C ASP A 210 27.89 9.95 -1.24
N ILE A 211 27.41 8.87 -1.87
CA ILE A 211 26.61 7.82 -1.19
C ILE A 211 27.44 6.88 -0.30
N TYR A 212 28.79 6.89 -0.43
CA TYR A 212 29.69 6.07 0.37
C TYR A 212 30.29 6.83 1.55
N THR A 213 30.73 8.07 1.30
CA THR A 213 31.43 8.89 2.30
C THR A 213 30.53 9.87 3.01
N GLN A 214 29.31 10.12 2.49
CA GLN A 214 28.34 11.10 2.97
C GLN A 214 28.88 12.55 2.90
N GLN A 215 29.90 12.81 2.09
CA GLN A 215 30.46 14.16 1.92
C GLN A 215 29.85 14.84 0.71
N THR A 216 29.62 16.16 0.85
CA THR A 216 29.15 16.96 -0.27
C THR A 216 30.22 17.07 -1.35
N GLN A 217 29.89 16.73 -2.58
CA GLN A 217 30.76 16.90 -3.74
C GLN A 217 30.72 18.34 -4.25
N ARG A 218 31.86 18.83 -4.70
CA ARG A 218 31.93 20.15 -5.36
C ARG A 218 31.05 20.11 -6.64
N ASN A 219 30.17 21.09 -6.79
CA ASN A 219 29.21 21.19 -7.89
C ASN A 219 28.23 19.99 -7.98
N GLY A 220 28.09 19.18 -6.95
CA GLY A 220 27.21 18.01 -6.95
C GLY A 220 25.73 18.33 -7.18
N HIS A 221 25.32 19.57 -6.96
CA HIS A 221 23.94 20.03 -7.23
C HIS A 221 23.56 19.98 -8.72
N TYR A 222 24.52 19.85 -9.64
CA TYR A 222 24.23 19.61 -11.08
C TYR A 222 23.87 18.16 -11.37
N ASN A 223 24.29 17.21 -10.55
CA ASN A 223 24.29 15.79 -10.87
C ASN A 223 22.87 15.24 -11.14
N HIS A 224 21.90 15.55 -10.29
CA HIS A 224 20.53 15.09 -10.49
C HIS A 224 19.87 15.66 -11.78
N LEU A 225 20.15 16.94 -12.10
CA LEU A 225 19.66 17.55 -13.34
C LEU A 225 20.32 16.94 -14.58
N GLU A 226 21.63 16.64 -14.51
CA GLU A 226 22.34 15.95 -15.58
C GLU A 226 21.74 14.56 -15.83
N VAL A 227 21.47 13.80 -14.77
CA VAL A 227 20.85 12.48 -14.91
C VAL A 227 19.45 12.57 -15.49
N ILE A 228 18.59 13.51 -15.04
CA ILE A 228 17.28 13.74 -15.64
C ILE A 228 17.40 13.99 -17.15
N ASN A 229 18.36 14.84 -17.55
CA ASN A 229 18.58 15.15 -18.97
C ASN A 229 19.08 13.93 -19.76
N ARG A 230 19.96 13.11 -19.18
CA ARG A 230 20.43 11.86 -19.80
C ARG A 230 19.28 10.88 -20.01
N VAL A 231 18.42 10.67 -19.00
CA VAL A 231 17.25 9.79 -19.10
C VAL A 231 16.25 10.32 -20.16
N ARG A 232 16.03 11.65 -20.20
CA ARG A 232 15.19 12.27 -21.22
C ARG A 232 15.72 12.08 -22.64
N ARG A 233 17.05 12.17 -22.83
CA ARG A 233 17.70 11.87 -24.14
C ARG A 233 17.51 10.40 -24.52
N ALA A 234 17.54 9.49 -23.56
CA ALA A 234 17.30 8.06 -23.81
C ALA A 234 15.82 7.73 -24.08
N GLY A 235 14.89 8.62 -23.73
CA GLY A 235 13.45 8.51 -23.98
C GLY A 235 12.65 7.78 -22.91
N SER A 236 13.28 6.88 -22.14
CA SER A 236 12.66 6.21 -20.97
C SER A 236 13.71 5.79 -19.95
N ILE A 237 13.25 5.46 -18.74
CA ILE A 237 14.09 4.91 -17.67
C ILE A 237 14.71 3.58 -18.12
N GLU A 238 13.92 2.69 -18.71
CA GLU A 238 14.35 1.37 -19.17
C GLU A 238 15.41 1.49 -20.27
N ALA A 239 15.21 2.39 -21.23
CA ALA A 239 16.16 2.64 -22.31
C ALA A 239 17.48 3.19 -21.74
N PHE A 240 17.41 4.11 -20.78
CA PHE A 240 18.60 4.66 -20.11
C PHE A 240 19.38 3.59 -19.36
N VAL A 241 18.71 2.79 -18.51
CA VAL A 241 19.34 1.71 -17.75
C VAL A 241 20.06 0.72 -18.67
N ARG A 242 19.43 0.32 -19.78
CA ARG A 242 20.00 -0.62 -20.75
C ARG A 242 21.16 -0.02 -21.53
N THR A 243 21.01 1.21 -22.03
CA THR A 243 22.01 1.86 -22.88
C THR A 243 23.27 2.22 -22.10
N GLU A 244 23.14 2.67 -20.86
CA GLU A 244 24.27 3.00 -19.98
C GLU A 244 24.84 1.77 -19.27
N GLY A 245 24.22 0.59 -19.41
CA GLY A 245 24.66 -0.64 -18.76
C GLY A 245 24.61 -0.58 -17.23
N ILE A 246 23.56 0.07 -16.68
CA ILE A 246 23.43 0.26 -15.23
C ILE A 246 23.03 -1.06 -14.56
N GLU A 247 23.87 -1.55 -13.66
CA GLU A 247 23.63 -2.78 -12.91
C GLU A 247 23.34 -2.54 -11.42
N ASP A 248 23.67 -1.37 -10.91
CA ASP A 248 23.54 -0.99 -9.50
C ASP A 248 22.25 -0.19 -9.24
N GLY A 249 21.57 -0.52 -8.15
CA GLY A 249 20.50 0.27 -7.60
C GLY A 249 19.10 -0.34 -7.73
N ILE A 250 18.15 0.38 -7.15
CA ILE A 250 16.75 -0.02 -7.03
C ILE A 250 16.06 -0.03 -8.41
N VAL A 251 16.21 1.07 -9.15
CA VAL A 251 15.59 1.23 -10.47
C VAL A 251 16.13 0.21 -11.46
N ALA A 252 17.46 0.01 -11.47
CA ALA A 252 18.10 -1.00 -12.33
C ALA A 252 17.65 -2.41 -11.96
N GLY A 253 17.50 -2.72 -10.67
CA GLY A 253 16.93 -3.98 -10.19
C GLY A 253 15.53 -4.21 -10.71
N CYS A 254 14.65 -3.20 -10.60
CA CYS A 254 13.28 -3.26 -11.12
C CYS A 254 13.24 -3.49 -12.64
N VAL A 255 14.04 -2.75 -13.40
CA VAL A 255 14.09 -2.90 -14.87
C VAL A 255 14.53 -4.31 -15.27
N ARG A 256 15.54 -4.88 -14.60
CA ARG A 256 16.02 -6.23 -14.89
C ARG A 256 15.04 -7.33 -14.54
N GLN A 257 14.34 -7.17 -13.43
CA GLN A 257 13.36 -8.17 -12.94
C GLN A 257 11.94 -7.96 -13.52
N GLY A 258 11.72 -6.88 -14.28
CA GLY A 258 10.41 -6.54 -14.81
C GLY A 258 9.41 -6.10 -13.73
N VAL A 259 9.91 -5.60 -12.59
CA VAL A 259 9.07 -5.10 -11.49
C VAL A 259 8.51 -3.74 -11.87
N PRO A 260 7.17 -3.55 -11.87
CA PRO A 260 6.55 -2.29 -12.22
C PRO A 260 6.86 -1.18 -11.22
N LEU A 261 7.13 0.01 -11.76
CA LEU A 261 7.35 1.24 -11.01
C LEU A 261 6.19 2.21 -11.26
N VAL A 262 5.47 2.62 -10.22
CA VAL A 262 4.54 3.75 -10.28
C VAL A 262 5.22 4.96 -9.64
N LEU A 263 5.59 5.92 -10.48
CA LEU A 263 6.26 7.15 -10.07
C LEU A 263 5.30 8.32 -10.15
N ALA A 264 4.95 8.89 -8.99
CA ALA A 264 4.10 10.07 -8.90
C ALA A 264 4.92 11.35 -8.96
N GLY A 265 4.45 12.32 -9.73
CA GLY A 265 4.99 13.68 -9.75
C GLY A 265 4.66 14.47 -8.50
N SER A 266 5.41 15.54 -8.30
CA SER A 266 5.27 16.45 -7.16
C SER A 266 5.46 17.89 -7.61
N ILE A 267 4.82 18.84 -6.91
CA ILE A 267 5.05 20.28 -7.12
C ILE A 267 6.49 20.73 -6.80
N ARG A 268 7.31 19.85 -6.22
CA ARG A 268 8.73 20.08 -5.91
C ARG A 268 9.67 19.59 -7.01
N ASP A 269 9.18 18.92 -8.05
CA ASP A 269 10.05 18.33 -9.07
C ASP A 269 10.57 19.41 -10.01
N ASP A 270 11.90 19.47 -10.18
CA ASP A 270 12.61 20.39 -11.07
C ASP A 270 12.63 19.90 -12.54
N GLY A 271 11.74 19.01 -12.88
CA GLY A 271 11.63 18.37 -14.16
C GLY A 271 11.64 16.86 -14.03
N PRO A 272 10.46 16.22 -14.07
CA PRO A 272 10.36 14.79 -13.79
C PRO A 272 11.02 13.93 -14.88
N LEU A 273 11.41 12.72 -14.51
CA LEU A 273 11.83 11.67 -15.42
C LEU A 273 10.70 11.30 -16.40
N PRO A 274 11.01 10.79 -17.60
CA PRO A 274 10.01 10.17 -18.47
C PRO A 274 9.27 9.04 -17.73
N GLY A 275 7.94 8.97 -17.91
CA GLY A 275 7.10 7.98 -17.25
C GLY A 275 6.62 8.36 -15.84
N VAL A 276 7.05 9.49 -15.30
CA VAL A 276 6.48 10.05 -14.06
C VAL A 276 5.09 10.62 -14.36
N ILE A 277 4.10 10.22 -13.57
CA ILE A 277 2.70 10.64 -13.72
C ILE A 277 2.53 11.99 -13.04
N GLY A 278 2.33 13.05 -13.83
CA GLY A 278 2.22 14.44 -13.36
C GLY A 278 0.84 14.79 -12.80
N ASP A 279 -0.22 14.14 -13.27
CA ASP A 279 -1.56 14.34 -12.72
C ASP A 279 -1.75 13.55 -11.43
N ALA A 280 -2.18 14.22 -10.37
CA ALA A 280 -2.33 13.61 -9.04
C ALA A 280 -3.41 12.52 -9.00
N TYR A 281 -4.46 12.67 -9.78
CA TYR A 281 -5.56 11.69 -9.82
C TYR A 281 -5.21 10.48 -10.67
N GLU A 282 -4.49 10.67 -11.77
CA GLU A 282 -3.95 9.57 -12.57
C GLU A 282 -2.91 8.78 -11.75
N ALA A 283 -2.02 9.46 -11.02
CA ALA A 283 -1.07 8.83 -10.12
C ALA A 283 -1.78 8.00 -9.03
N GLN A 284 -2.83 8.57 -8.40
CA GLN A 284 -3.64 7.85 -7.41
C GLN A 284 -4.33 6.62 -8.03
N ALA A 285 -4.87 6.73 -9.24
CA ALA A 285 -5.50 5.60 -9.92
C ALA A 285 -4.50 4.48 -10.22
N ALA A 286 -3.29 4.82 -10.68
CA ALA A 286 -2.21 3.85 -10.91
C ALA A 286 -1.73 3.18 -9.60
N MET A 287 -1.58 3.95 -8.52
CA MET A 287 -1.25 3.42 -7.20
C MET A 287 -2.34 2.47 -6.69
N ARG A 288 -3.63 2.85 -6.83
CA ARG A 288 -4.76 1.99 -6.45
C ARG A 288 -4.75 0.67 -7.22
N ALA A 289 -4.54 0.71 -8.53
CA ALA A 289 -4.47 -0.50 -9.35
C ALA A 289 -3.34 -1.44 -8.88
N MET A 290 -2.23 -0.90 -8.40
CA MET A 290 -1.12 -1.70 -7.88
C MET A 290 -1.43 -2.37 -6.54
N VAL A 291 -2.17 -1.70 -5.63
CA VAL A 291 -2.45 -2.22 -4.27
C VAL A 291 -3.78 -2.97 -4.15
N SER A 292 -4.64 -2.94 -5.16
CA SER A 292 -5.97 -3.55 -5.09
C SER A 292 -5.96 -5.05 -4.76
N ASP A 293 -4.94 -5.76 -5.23
CA ASP A 293 -4.72 -7.19 -5.00
C ASP A 293 -3.49 -7.47 -4.12
N ALA A 294 -2.92 -6.44 -3.49
CA ALA A 294 -1.76 -6.62 -2.62
C ALA A 294 -2.12 -7.44 -1.39
N THR A 295 -1.20 -8.29 -0.96
CA THR A 295 -1.31 -9.08 0.27
C THR A 295 -0.44 -8.51 1.39
N THR A 296 0.69 -7.88 1.01
CA THR A 296 1.58 -7.17 1.92
C THR A 296 2.00 -5.84 1.30
N VAL A 297 1.82 -4.76 2.05
CA VAL A 297 2.22 -3.40 1.67
C VAL A 297 3.21 -2.87 2.69
N ILE A 298 4.37 -2.38 2.24
CA ILE A 298 5.42 -1.84 3.11
C ILE A 298 5.71 -0.40 2.71
N CYS A 299 5.36 0.54 3.57
CA CYS A 299 5.52 1.97 3.34
C CYS A 299 6.70 2.53 4.15
N MET A 300 7.62 3.25 3.50
CA MET A 300 8.88 3.67 4.11
C MET A 300 9.28 5.08 3.70
N ALA A 301 9.55 5.95 4.70
CA ALA A 301 10.10 7.29 4.54
C ALA A 301 9.33 8.21 3.58
N THR A 302 8.03 8.06 3.46
CA THR A 302 7.17 8.95 2.67
C THR A 302 5.78 9.05 3.28
N MET A 303 5.53 10.14 4.01
CA MET A 303 4.26 10.32 4.72
C MET A 303 3.06 10.43 3.78
N LEU A 304 3.16 11.27 2.73
CA LEU A 304 2.04 11.53 1.83
C LEU A 304 1.61 10.28 1.06
N HIS A 305 2.57 9.58 0.43
CA HIS A 305 2.27 8.35 -0.31
C HIS A 305 1.77 7.24 0.63
N THR A 306 2.30 7.14 1.85
CA THR A 306 1.86 6.15 2.84
C THR A 306 0.42 6.37 3.27
N ILE A 307 0.03 7.63 3.57
CA ILE A 307 -1.37 7.96 3.91
C ILE A 307 -2.30 7.66 2.73
N ALA A 308 -1.92 8.08 1.53
CA ALA A 308 -2.72 7.80 0.33
C ALA A 308 -2.87 6.29 0.10
N THR A 309 -1.78 5.54 0.23
CA THR A 309 -1.80 4.08 0.08
C THR A 309 -2.67 3.41 1.15
N GLY A 310 -2.57 3.83 2.42
CA GLY A 310 -3.41 3.31 3.49
C GLY A 310 -4.91 3.50 3.22
N ASN A 311 -5.30 4.65 2.67
CA ASN A 311 -6.71 4.90 2.30
C ASN A 311 -7.17 4.06 1.10
N MET A 312 -6.25 3.67 0.21
CA MET A 312 -6.56 2.89 -1.01
C MET A 312 -6.46 1.39 -0.81
N THR A 313 -5.75 0.94 0.23
CA THR A 313 -5.49 -0.47 0.49
C THR A 313 -6.62 -1.07 1.32
N PRO A 314 -7.32 -2.11 0.83
CA PRO A 314 -8.32 -2.82 1.62
C PRO A 314 -7.66 -3.60 2.75
N SER A 315 -8.41 -3.89 3.81
CA SER A 315 -7.94 -4.75 4.91
C SER A 315 -7.94 -6.23 4.56
N TYR A 316 -8.57 -6.60 3.45
CA TYR A 316 -8.74 -7.96 2.98
C TYR A 316 -8.52 -8.06 1.47
N THR A 317 -8.16 -9.24 1.03
CA THR A 317 -8.12 -9.63 -0.38
C THR A 317 -8.53 -11.09 -0.51
N PHE A 318 -8.62 -11.59 -1.73
CA PHE A 318 -8.95 -13.00 -2.00
C PHE A 318 -7.69 -13.72 -2.46
N ASP A 319 -7.48 -14.94 -1.95
CA ASP A 319 -6.44 -15.81 -2.47
C ASP A 319 -6.85 -16.46 -3.80
N GLU A 320 -5.96 -17.30 -4.37
CA GLU A 320 -6.21 -18.01 -5.63
C GLU A 320 -7.40 -18.98 -5.57
N GLN A 321 -7.75 -19.46 -4.38
CA GLN A 321 -8.88 -20.33 -4.14
C GLN A 321 -10.18 -19.56 -3.88
N GLY A 322 -10.11 -18.24 -3.80
CA GLY A 322 -11.23 -17.36 -3.51
C GLY A 322 -11.56 -17.22 -2.02
N ALA A 323 -10.69 -17.69 -1.13
CA ALA A 323 -10.82 -17.48 0.30
C ALA A 323 -10.35 -16.08 0.68
N ILE A 324 -11.02 -15.49 1.68
CA ILE A 324 -10.68 -14.14 2.17
C ILE A 324 -9.47 -14.23 3.08
N ARG A 325 -8.46 -13.42 2.81
CA ARG A 325 -7.25 -13.28 3.63
C ARG A 325 -7.01 -11.82 4.01
N PRO A 326 -6.29 -11.55 5.14
CA PRO A 326 -5.92 -10.19 5.51
C PRO A 326 -4.87 -9.61 4.58
N VAL A 327 -4.90 -8.30 4.41
CA VAL A 327 -3.82 -7.51 3.84
C VAL A 327 -2.97 -6.95 4.97
N PHE A 328 -1.67 -7.22 4.94
CA PHE A 328 -0.73 -6.76 5.95
C PHE A 328 -0.12 -5.42 5.54
N PHE A 329 -0.24 -4.43 6.40
CA PHE A 329 0.23 -3.08 6.14
C PHE A 329 1.33 -2.70 7.13
N TYR A 330 2.52 -2.39 6.62
CA TYR A 330 3.67 -1.98 7.41
C TYR A 330 4.03 -0.53 7.15
N THR A 331 4.31 0.21 8.21
CA THR A 331 4.82 1.58 8.13
C THR A 331 6.16 1.67 8.83
N VAL A 332 7.14 2.29 8.19
CA VAL A 332 8.49 2.46 8.71
C VAL A 332 8.89 3.92 8.60
N ASP A 333 9.10 4.59 9.72
CA ASP A 333 9.55 5.97 9.78
C ASP A 333 10.32 6.23 11.08
N VAL A 334 11.15 7.26 11.09
CA VAL A 334 11.87 7.71 12.31
C VAL A 334 10.97 8.49 13.27
N SER A 335 9.81 8.94 12.79
CA SER A 335 8.86 9.76 13.54
C SER A 335 7.74 8.91 14.14
N GLU A 336 7.66 8.87 15.47
CA GLU A 336 6.55 8.23 16.20
C GLU A 336 5.20 8.82 15.83
N PHE A 337 5.14 10.13 15.59
CA PHE A 337 3.91 10.81 15.20
C PHE A 337 3.38 10.29 13.84
N VAL A 338 4.27 10.11 12.87
CA VAL A 338 3.90 9.62 11.53
C VAL A 338 3.39 8.19 11.63
N THR A 339 4.12 7.31 12.31
CA THR A 339 3.75 5.89 12.41
C THR A 339 2.46 5.68 13.20
N ASN A 340 2.25 6.40 14.31
CA ASN A 340 1.02 6.29 15.10
C ASN A 340 -0.20 6.84 14.35
N LYS A 341 -0.05 7.96 13.62
CA LYS A 341 -1.15 8.51 12.81
C LYS A 341 -1.60 7.55 11.69
N LEU A 342 -0.70 6.73 11.19
CA LEU A 342 -1.01 5.78 10.13
C LEU A 342 -1.67 4.49 10.66
N LEU A 343 -1.44 4.14 11.92
CA LEU A 343 -2.18 3.05 12.60
C LEU A 343 -3.68 3.34 12.68
N ASP A 344 -4.06 4.61 12.87
CA ASP A 344 -5.46 5.02 12.98
C ASP A 344 -6.23 4.95 11.63
N ARG A 345 -5.51 4.80 10.52
CA ARG A 345 -6.08 4.80 9.15
C ARG A 345 -5.79 3.53 8.36
N GLY A 346 -5.06 2.62 8.95
CA GLY A 346 -4.58 1.45 8.25
C GLY A 346 -5.53 0.28 8.26
N SER A 347 -5.09 -0.78 7.63
CA SER A 347 -5.76 -2.08 7.61
C SER A 347 -5.89 -2.67 9.02
N VAL A 348 -6.77 -3.67 9.17
CA VAL A 348 -6.91 -4.44 10.43
C VAL A 348 -5.58 -4.99 10.95
N SER A 349 -4.59 -5.18 10.09
CA SER A 349 -3.27 -5.76 10.38
C SER A 349 -2.12 -4.77 10.20
N ALA A 350 -2.29 -3.51 10.61
CA ALA A 350 -1.22 -2.51 10.51
C ALA A 350 -0.13 -2.71 11.59
N THR A 351 1.13 -2.67 11.16
CA THR A 351 2.29 -2.75 12.05
C THR A 351 3.25 -1.60 11.75
N SER A 352 3.69 -0.90 12.80
CA SER A 352 4.62 0.23 12.66
C SER A 352 5.99 -0.09 13.23
N PHE A 353 7.06 0.27 12.48
CA PHE A 353 8.44 0.27 12.93
C PHE A 353 8.95 1.71 13.06
N ILE A 354 9.40 2.09 14.24
CA ILE A 354 10.04 3.38 14.46
C ILE A 354 11.54 3.19 14.30
N ALA A 355 12.00 3.35 13.07
CA ALA A 355 13.37 3.06 12.69
C ALA A 355 13.85 3.94 11.53
N ASN A 356 15.16 4.11 11.40
CA ASN A 356 15.75 4.62 10.19
C ASN A 356 15.54 3.61 9.06
N VAL A 357 14.96 4.04 7.94
CA VAL A 357 14.58 3.15 6.84
C VAL A 357 15.77 2.49 6.15
N GLN A 358 16.93 3.15 6.11
CA GLN A 358 18.16 2.58 5.56
C GLN A 358 18.63 1.40 6.42
N ASN A 359 18.65 1.56 7.74
CA ASN A 359 18.96 0.46 8.65
C ASN A 359 17.89 -0.66 8.59
N PHE A 360 16.62 -0.28 8.50
CA PHE A 360 15.52 -1.23 8.40
C PHE A 360 15.69 -2.17 7.20
N ILE A 361 15.95 -1.63 6.01
CA ILE A 361 16.06 -2.45 4.79
C ILE A 361 17.28 -3.37 4.81
N VAL A 362 18.40 -2.93 5.38
CA VAL A 362 19.60 -3.75 5.57
C VAL A 362 19.32 -4.90 6.55
N ILE A 363 18.60 -4.63 7.65
CA ILE A 363 18.18 -5.66 8.60
C ILE A 363 17.24 -6.67 7.93
N VAL A 364 16.28 -6.20 7.13
CA VAL A 364 15.36 -7.08 6.38
C VAL A 364 16.14 -7.96 5.40
N ALA A 365 17.05 -7.40 4.62
CA ALA A 365 17.88 -8.18 3.68
C ALA A 365 18.69 -9.27 4.40
N LYS A 366 19.32 -8.94 5.54
CA LYS A 366 20.03 -9.92 6.38
C LYS A 366 19.12 -11.00 6.95
N GLY A 367 17.96 -10.63 7.46
CA GLY A 367 16.97 -11.57 8.00
C GLY A 367 16.38 -12.51 6.95
N LEU A 368 16.37 -12.09 5.69
CA LEU A 368 16.00 -12.92 4.55
C LEU A 368 17.16 -13.77 4.01
N GLY A 369 18.39 -13.56 4.49
CA GLY A 369 19.59 -14.28 4.06
C GLY A 369 20.19 -13.79 2.74
N LEU A 370 19.93 -12.51 2.39
CA LEU A 370 20.35 -11.93 1.10
C LEU A 370 21.65 -11.11 1.20
N MET A 371 22.11 -10.86 2.42
CA MET A 371 23.35 -10.12 2.73
C MET A 371 24.14 -10.80 3.86
#